data_42f841409850aecf35610ce068b33ce9
#
_entry.id   42f841409850aecf35610ce068b33ce9
#
_cell.length_a   1.000
_cell.length_b   1.000
_cell.length_c   1.000
_cell.angle_alpha   90.00
_cell.angle_beta   90.00
_cell.angle_gamma   90.00
#
_symmetry.space_group_name_H-M   'P 1'
#
loop_
_entity.id
_entity.type
_entity.pdbx_description
1 polymer ?
#
loop_
_entity_poly.entity_id
_entity_poly.type
_entity_poly.pdbx_seq_one_letter_code
_entity_poly.pdbx_strand_id
1 'polypeptide(L)'
;MLKFHGFLLAGVLSGISLSAGALTVTSRSFQVGATITPGCSVTTGTGSVFGTFNFGSHSGVESGITSAAFVPNGSLTLACTPGVVLSMAIDGGRNYTTVRRMVRSGGTDAVPYRLYTSSSLTAGSEILVNQAVTVAYSNSNNITLPLFGAAQLTGFSPAGTYTDQLTVTLSW
;
A
#
# COMPACT_ATOMS: atom_id res chain seq x y z
N MET A 1 75.64 -62.35 68.83
CA MET A 1 74.28 -62.80 69.04
C MET A 1 73.36 -61.68 69.36
N LEU A 2 72.59 -61.20 68.44
CA LEU A 2 71.35 -60.45 68.74
C LEU A 2 70.54 -60.31 67.47
N LYS A 3 69.40 -60.95 67.46
CA LYS A 3 68.42 -60.91 66.34
C LYS A 3 67.57 -59.67 66.44
N PHE A 4 67.61 -58.81 65.45
CA PHE A 4 66.63 -57.75 65.29
C PHE A 4 65.52 -58.17 64.36
N HIS A 5 64.31 -58.10 64.88
CA HIS A 5 63.10 -58.33 64.11
C HIS A 5 62.63 -57.00 63.52
N GLY A 6 62.70 -56.93 62.22
CA GLY A 6 62.11 -55.73 61.53
C GLY A 6 60.63 -55.90 61.37
N PHE A 7 59.86 -54.97 61.84
CA PHE A 7 58.41 -54.86 61.69
C PHE A 7 58.09 -54.03 60.46
N LEU A 8 57.52 -54.63 59.46
CA LEU A 8 57.08 -53.97 58.26
C LEU A 8 55.66 -53.42 58.50
N LEU A 9 55.50 -52.11 58.57
CA LEU A 9 54.20 -51.45 58.57
C LEU A 9 53.79 -51.23 57.16
N ALA A 10 52.77 -51.99 56.71
CA ALA A 10 52.11 -51.75 55.42
C ALA A 10 51.08 -50.63 55.58
N GLY A 11 51.40 -49.45 55.03
CA GLY A 11 50.48 -48.34 54.98
C GLY A 11 49.49 -48.51 53.84
N VAL A 12 48.21 -48.65 54.14
CA VAL A 12 47.10 -48.68 53.17
C VAL A 12 46.77 -47.19 52.79
N LEU A 13 47.20 -46.79 51.60
CA LEU A 13 46.70 -45.53 51.00
C LEU A 13 45.29 -45.78 50.42
N SER A 14 44.28 -45.32 51.16
CA SER A 14 42.92 -45.21 50.62
C SER A 14 42.82 -44.05 49.66
N GLY A 15 42.84 -44.33 48.35
CA GLY A 15 42.58 -43.34 47.30
C GLY A 15 41.12 -42.89 47.31
N ILE A 16 40.90 -41.65 47.68
CA ILE A 16 39.57 -41.00 47.53
C ILE A 16 39.42 -40.63 46.06
N SER A 17 38.61 -41.36 45.31
CA SER A 17 38.23 -41.04 43.95
C SER A 17 37.20 -39.92 44.00
N LEU A 18 37.60 -38.66 43.67
CA LEU A 18 36.65 -37.58 43.39
C LEU A 18 35.99 -37.85 42.06
N SER A 19 34.74 -38.27 42.09
CA SER A 19 33.92 -38.33 40.90
C SER A 19 33.57 -36.90 40.48
N ALA A 20 34.19 -36.40 39.41
CA ALA A 20 33.79 -35.16 38.77
C ALA A 20 32.44 -35.41 38.09
N GLY A 21 31.36 -34.97 38.71
CA GLY A 21 30.04 -34.98 38.11
C GLY A 21 30.02 -34.03 36.90
N ALA A 22 29.89 -34.60 35.71
CA ALA A 22 29.66 -33.76 34.50
C ALA A 22 28.31 -33.06 34.62
N LEU A 23 28.37 -31.73 34.63
CA LEU A 23 27.16 -30.90 34.53
C LEU A 23 26.56 -31.06 33.14
N THR A 24 25.50 -31.83 33.01
CA THR A 24 24.72 -31.92 31.76
C THR A 24 23.86 -30.69 31.63
N VAL A 25 24.27 -29.78 30.75
CA VAL A 25 23.43 -28.62 30.33
C VAL A 25 22.39 -29.20 29.37
N THR A 26 21.14 -29.30 29.81
CA THR A 26 20.01 -29.65 28.95
C THR A 26 19.61 -28.45 28.11
N SER A 27 19.93 -28.48 26.81
CA SER A 27 19.35 -27.50 25.87
C SER A 27 17.90 -27.85 25.61
N ARG A 28 17.04 -26.86 25.70
CA ARG A 28 15.63 -26.94 25.38
C ARG A 28 15.36 -26.02 24.18
N SER A 29 14.73 -26.55 23.14
CA SER A 29 14.28 -25.77 22.02
C SER A 29 12.88 -25.18 22.30
N PHE A 30 12.62 -23.98 21.85
CA PHE A 30 11.29 -23.38 21.80
C PHE A 30 10.98 -23.00 20.35
N GLN A 31 9.71 -23.09 19.97
CA GLN A 31 9.26 -22.67 18.66
C GLN A 31 8.92 -21.18 18.68
N VAL A 32 9.38 -20.47 17.65
CA VAL A 32 8.98 -19.11 17.35
C VAL A 32 8.23 -19.16 16.03
N GLY A 33 6.99 -18.69 16.03
CA GLY A 33 6.14 -18.69 14.84
C GLY A 33 5.35 -17.41 14.75
N ALA A 34 5.07 -16.97 13.53
CA ALA A 34 4.16 -15.90 13.20
C ALA A 34 3.31 -16.29 12.00
N THR A 35 2.07 -15.83 11.97
CA THR A 35 1.20 -15.96 10.80
C THR A 35 1.08 -14.61 10.14
N ILE A 36 1.38 -14.53 8.84
CA ILE A 36 1.21 -13.32 8.03
C ILE A 36 -0.06 -13.50 7.21
N THR A 37 -1.03 -12.61 7.43
CA THR A 37 -2.26 -12.58 6.63
C THR A 37 -2.07 -11.66 5.43
N PRO A 38 -2.60 -12.04 4.25
CA PRO A 38 -2.60 -11.15 3.09
C PRO A 38 -3.34 -9.83 3.38
N GLY A 39 -2.81 -8.72 2.89
CA GLY A 39 -3.41 -7.41 3.10
C GLY A 39 -2.66 -6.30 2.38
N CYS A 40 -3.24 -5.10 2.39
CA CYS A 40 -2.63 -3.90 1.83
C CYS A 40 -2.51 -2.80 2.90
N SER A 41 -1.53 -1.93 2.72
CA SER A 41 -1.31 -0.73 3.51
C SER A 41 -1.39 0.49 2.61
N VAL A 42 -2.16 1.49 3.05
CA VAL A 42 -2.30 2.77 2.36
C VAL A 42 -1.87 3.87 3.31
N THR A 43 -0.88 4.67 2.92
CA THR A 43 -0.42 5.83 3.68
C THR A 43 -0.56 7.08 2.80
N THR A 44 -1.28 8.09 3.29
CA THR A 44 -1.55 9.33 2.55
C THR A 44 -0.83 10.54 3.15
N GLY A 45 0.02 10.36 4.17
CA GLY A 45 0.64 11.46 4.90
C GLY A 45 -0.35 12.27 5.74
N THR A 46 0.00 13.51 6.05
CA THR A 46 -0.88 14.45 6.76
C THR A 46 -1.89 15.05 5.78
N GLY A 47 -3.07 14.45 5.68
CA GLY A 47 -4.15 14.91 4.84
C GLY A 47 -4.82 13.76 4.09
N SER A 48 -6.12 13.86 3.90
CA SER A 48 -6.93 12.82 3.25
C SER A 48 -6.89 12.88 1.71
N VAL A 49 -6.01 13.72 1.13
CA VAL A 49 -5.93 13.90 -0.32
C VAL A 49 -5.07 12.81 -0.92
N PHE A 50 -5.69 11.96 -1.71
CA PHE A 50 -5.06 10.84 -2.39
C PHE A 50 -4.18 11.30 -3.57
N GLY A 51 -4.64 12.34 -4.28
CA GLY A 51 -3.97 12.94 -5.42
C GLY A 51 -4.88 13.89 -6.17
N THR A 52 -4.44 14.36 -7.33
CA THR A 52 -5.15 15.36 -8.12
C THR A 52 -5.16 15.02 -9.61
N PHE A 53 -6.22 15.46 -10.30
CA PHE A 53 -6.26 15.63 -11.75
C PHE A 53 -6.22 17.13 -12.06
N ASN A 54 -5.27 17.58 -12.83
CA ASN A 54 -5.19 18.96 -13.28
C ASN A 54 -5.34 19.00 -14.80
N PHE A 55 -6.49 19.45 -15.25
CA PHE A 55 -6.80 19.59 -16.66
C PHE A 55 -6.16 20.84 -17.29
N GLY A 56 -5.53 21.69 -16.48
CA GLY A 56 -4.85 22.90 -16.97
C GLY A 56 -5.78 24.14 -17.04
N SER A 57 -5.33 25.13 -17.80
CA SER A 57 -6.07 26.38 -18.05
C SER A 57 -6.48 26.43 -19.51
N HIS A 58 -7.77 26.67 -19.75
CA HIS A 58 -8.38 26.69 -21.05
C HIS A 58 -9.16 27.97 -21.28
N SER A 59 -9.27 28.39 -22.54
CA SER A 59 -10.14 29.50 -22.91
C SER A 59 -11.60 29.07 -22.79
N GLY A 60 -12.47 29.96 -22.32
CA GLY A 60 -13.91 29.70 -22.25
C GLY A 60 -14.60 29.41 -23.60
N VAL A 61 -13.95 29.74 -24.71
CA VAL A 61 -14.40 29.46 -26.08
C VAL A 61 -13.76 28.19 -26.67
N GLU A 62 -12.88 27.56 -25.94
CA GLU A 62 -12.26 26.29 -26.36
C GLU A 62 -13.26 25.13 -26.26
N SER A 63 -13.26 24.25 -27.24
CA SER A 63 -14.14 23.07 -27.30
C SER A 63 -13.31 21.84 -27.61
N GLY A 64 -13.80 20.67 -27.20
CA GLY A 64 -13.16 19.39 -27.44
C GLY A 64 -12.76 18.69 -26.14
N ILE A 65 -11.94 17.66 -26.27
CA ILE A 65 -11.49 16.84 -25.13
C ILE A 65 -10.11 17.31 -24.70
N THR A 66 -9.96 17.59 -23.41
CA THR A 66 -8.68 17.74 -22.74
C THR A 66 -8.44 16.57 -21.80
N SER A 67 -7.19 16.15 -21.63
CA SER A 67 -6.84 15.01 -20.78
C SER A 67 -5.87 15.38 -19.68
N ALA A 68 -5.92 14.63 -18.58
CA ALA A 68 -4.97 14.74 -17.47
C ALA A 68 -4.64 13.36 -16.93
N ALA A 69 -3.39 13.18 -16.54
CA ALA A 69 -2.99 12.01 -15.74
C ALA A 69 -3.21 12.32 -14.24
N PHE A 70 -3.49 11.28 -13.48
CA PHE A 70 -3.53 11.38 -12.02
C PHE A 70 -2.14 11.64 -11.48
N VAL A 71 -2.02 12.64 -10.62
CA VAL A 71 -0.81 12.94 -9.87
C VAL A 71 -1.06 12.57 -8.42
N PRO A 72 -0.47 11.49 -7.92
CA PRO A 72 -0.61 11.10 -6.53
C PRO A 72 -0.02 12.16 -5.61
N ASN A 73 -0.56 12.28 -4.40
CA ASN A 73 0.09 13.05 -3.36
C ASN A 73 1.47 12.45 -3.08
N GLY A 74 2.51 13.29 -2.94
CA GLY A 74 3.89 12.83 -2.73
C GLY A 74 4.11 11.96 -1.48
N SER A 75 3.16 11.96 -0.55
CA SER A 75 3.14 11.08 0.62
C SER A 75 2.31 9.81 0.43
N LEU A 76 1.68 9.62 -0.74
CA LEU A 76 0.90 8.41 -1.01
C LEU A 76 1.84 7.22 -1.21
N THR A 77 1.70 6.22 -0.34
CA THR A 77 2.29 4.90 -0.53
C THR A 77 1.19 3.84 -0.46
N LEU A 78 1.20 2.95 -1.43
CA LEU A 78 0.28 1.82 -1.50
C LEU A 78 1.12 0.55 -1.68
N ALA A 79 1.05 -0.33 -0.69
CA ALA A 79 1.78 -1.59 -0.68
C ALA A 79 0.87 -2.73 -0.26
N CYS A 80 1.03 -3.89 -0.89
CA CYS A 80 0.27 -5.09 -0.60
C CYS A 80 1.19 -6.29 -0.36
N THR A 81 0.71 -7.30 0.33
CA THR A 81 1.35 -8.62 0.34
C THR A 81 1.39 -9.15 -1.10
N PRO A 82 2.52 -9.73 -1.55
CA PRO A 82 2.62 -10.29 -2.90
C PRO A 82 1.48 -11.28 -3.22
N GLY A 83 0.88 -11.14 -4.41
CA GLY A 83 -0.22 -12.00 -4.86
C GLY A 83 -1.62 -11.55 -4.42
N VAL A 84 -1.75 -10.49 -3.65
CA VAL A 84 -3.06 -9.90 -3.33
C VAL A 84 -3.68 -9.27 -4.58
N VAL A 85 -4.94 -9.57 -4.84
CA VAL A 85 -5.71 -8.91 -5.90
C VAL A 85 -6.27 -7.61 -5.36
N LEU A 86 -5.79 -6.48 -5.88
CA LEU A 86 -6.24 -5.16 -5.49
C LEU A 86 -7.31 -4.68 -6.47
N SER A 87 -8.40 -4.15 -5.94
CA SER A 87 -9.47 -3.52 -6.71
C SER A 87 -9.67 -2.08 -6.27
N MET A 88 -10.14 -1.24 -7.19
CA MET A 88 -10.41 0.16 -6.96
C MET A 88 -11.79 0.53 -7.50
N ALA A 89 -12.59 1.23 -6.71
CA ALA A 89 -13.83 1.87 -7.15
C ALA A 89 -13.74 3.37 -6.89
N ILE A 90 -14.30 4.17 -7.80
CA ILE A 90 -14.33 5.63 -7.70
C ILE A 90 -15.77 6.09 -7.78
N ASP A 91 -16.20 6.94 -6.85
CA ASP A 91 -17.55 7.48 -6.82
C ASP A 91 -17.86 8.45 -7.97
N GLY A 92 -19.02 9.04 -7.94
CA GLY A 92 -19.46 10.05 -8.92
C GLY A 92 -18.89 11.44 -8.68
N GLY A 93 -18.33 11.69 -7.51
CA GLY A 93 -17.94 13.02 -7.07
C GLY A 93 -19.08 13.82 -6.44
N ARG A 94 -18.74 14.96 -5.86
CA ARG A 94 -19.72 15.83 -5.17
C ARG A 94 -20.75 16.43 -6.10
N ASN A 95 -20.39 16.60 -7.37
CA ASN A 95 -21.21 17.28 -8.36
C ASN A 95 -21.85 16.31 -9.38
N TYR A 96 -21.89 15.02 -9.07
CA TYR A 96 -22.42 14.00 -9.98
C TYR A 96 -23.91 14.20 -10.28
N THR A 97 -24.26 13.97 -11.55
CA THR A 97 -25.67 13.84 -11.98
C THR A 97 -25.84 12.54 -12.76
N THR A 98 -25.62 12.58 -14.06
CA THR A 98 -25.53 11.42 -14.96
C THR A 98 -24.10 11.11 -15.37
N VAL A 99 -23.21 12.10 -15.25
CA VAL A 99 -21.78 12.01 -15.46
C VAL A 99 -21.05 12.74 -14.35
N ARG A 100 -19.76 12.42 -14.14
CA ARG A 100 -18.87 13.22 -13.28
C ARG A 100 -18.68 14.60 -13.90
N ARG A 101 -18.68 15.63 -13.08
CA ARG A 101 -18.50 17.01 -13.55
C ARG A 101 -17.82 17.89 -12.52
N MET A 102 -16.93 18.74 -12.99
CA MET A 102 -16.39 19.85 -12.22
C MET A 102 -17.37 21.00 -12.29
N VAL A 103 -17.62 21.67 -11.18
CA VAL A 103 -18.52 22.85 -11.10
C VAL A 103 -17.71 24.08 -10.78
N ARG A 104 -18.07 25.21 -11.42
CA ARG A 104 -17.45 26.51 -11.22
C ARG A 104 -17.67 27.01 -9.80
N SER A 105 -16.61 27.46 -9.16
CA SER A 105 -16.69 28.04 -7.82
C SER A 105 -17.61 29.28 -7.85
N GLY A 106 -18.61 29.29 -6.98
CA GLY A 106 -19.61 30.35 -6.88
C GLY A 106 -20.64 30.40 -8.01
N GLY A 107 -20.77 29.31 -8.81
CA GLY A 107 -21.73 29.20 -9.90
C GLY A 107 -22.31 27.81 -10.05
N THR A 108 -23.09 27.59 -11.13
CA THR A 108 -23.70 26.31 -11.48
C THR A 108 -23.16 25.72 -12.78
N ASP A 109 -22.31 26.47 -13.49
CA ASP A 109 -21.71 26.04 -14.74
C ASP A 109 -20.80 24.84 -14.48
N ALA A 110 -20.86 23.85 -15.37
CA ALA A 110 -20.16 22.59 -15.15
C ALA A 110 -19.43 22.10 -16.41
N VAL A 111 -18.30 21.44 -16.20
CA VAL A 111 -17.53 20.75 -17.23
C VAL A 111 -17.58 19.26 -16.92
N PRO A 112 -18.20 18.43 -17.76
CA PRO A 112 -18.24 16.98 -17.57
C PRO A 112 -16.88 16.36 -17.84
N TYR A 113 -16.59 15.27 -17.11
CA TYR A 113 -15.37 14.50 -17.31
C TYR A 113 -15.61 13.00 -17.09
N ARG A 114 -14.69 12.19 -17.59
CA ARG A 114 -14.66 10.75 -17.42
C ARG A 114 -13.28 10.31 -16.94
N LEU A 115 -13.23 9.13 -16.30
CA LEU A 115 -12.01 8.53 -15.80
C LEU A 115 -11.72 7.23 -16.52
N TYR A 116 -10.43 6.90 -16.67
CA TYR A 116 -9.96 5.75 -17.43
C TYR A 116 -8.77 5.09 -16.73
N THR A 117 -8.59 3.81 -16.96
CA THR A 117 -7.40 3.05 -16.53
C THR A 117 -6.26 3.12 -17.55
N SER A 118 -6.48 3.71 -18.71
CA SER A 118 -5.49 3.83 -19.79
C SER A 118 -5.46 5.24 -20.39
N SER A 119 -4.27 5.69 -20.75
CA SER A 119 -4.06 6.97 -21.45
C SER A 119 -4.66 7.00 -22.87
N SER A 120 -5.04 5.85 -23.42
CA SER A 120 -5.75 5.76 -24.71
C SER A 120 -7.20 6.26 -24.64
N LEU A 121 -7.77 6.43 -23.44
CA LEU A 121 -9.11 6.98 -23.18
C LEU A 121 -10.21 6.23 -23.95
N THR A 122 -10.04 4.94 -24.17
CA THR A 122 -11.00 4.09 -24.87
C THR A 122 -12.15 3.68 -23.97
N ALA A 123 -13.33 3.43 -24.53
CA ALA A 123 -14.52 3.02 -23.78
C ALA A 123 -14.27 1.77 -22.91
N GLY A 124 -13.45 0.81 -23.40
CA GLY A 124 -13.11 -0.40 -22.63
C GLY A 124 -12.21 -0.15 -21.41
N SER A 125 -11.61 1.02 -21.27
CA SER A 125 -10.81 1.42 -20.11
C SER A 125 -11.53 2.43 -19.22
N GLU A 126 -12.78 2.79 -19.50
CA GLU A 126 -13.55 3.74 -18.68
C GLU A 126 -13.85 3.16 -17.30
N ILE A 127 -13.64 3.98 -16.25
CA ILE A 127 -13.96 3.66 -14.87
C ILE A 127 -15.36 4.20 -14.58
N LEU A 128 -16.34 3.33 -14.63
CA LEU A 128 -17.73 3.67 -14.32
C LEU A 128 -17.89 4.01 -12.82
N VAL A 129 -18.95 4.75 -12.52
CA VAL A 129 -19.20 5.22 -11.12
C VAL A 129 -19.50 4.02 -10.23
N ASN A 130 -18.77 3.94 -9.11
CA ASN A 130 -18.88 2.87 -8.10
C ASN A 130 -18.65 1.44 -8.64
N GLN A 131 -18.12 1.29 -9.84
CA GLN A 131 -17.71 -0.01 -10.34
C GLN A 131 -16.26 -0.31 -9.96
N ALA A 132 -16.03 -1.49 -9.41
CA ALA A 132 -14.69 -1.96 -9.08
C ALA A 132 -13.93 -2.34 -10.36
N VAL A 133 -12.71 -1.83 -10.48
CA VAL A 133 -11.75 -2.21 -11.52
C VAL A 133 -10.51 -2.80 -10.85
N THR A 134 -9.94 -3.85 -11.43
CA THR A 134 -8.72 -4.46 -10.92
C THR A 134 -7.53 -3.54 -11.17
N VAL A 135 -6.71 -3.33 -10.15
CA VAL A 135 -5.45 -2.61 -10.26
C VAL A 135 -4.34 -3.61 -10.51
N ALA A 136 -3.81 -3.62 -11.74
CA ALA A 136 -2.63 -4.41 -12.07
C ALA A 136 -1.37 -3.73 -11.53
N TYR A 137 -0.51 -4.48 -10.85
CA TYR A 137 0.76 -3.99 -10.35
C TYR A 137 1.85 -5.05 -10.47
N SER A 138 3.09 -4.63 -10.68
CA SER A 138 4.28 -5.50 -10.74
C SER A 138 5.14 -5.40 -9.48
N ASN A 139 5.05 -4.28 -8.76
CA ASN A 139 5.78 -4.05 -7.52
C ASN A 139 4.79 -3.92 -6.36
N SER A 140 4.69 -4.95 -5.53
CA SER A 140 3.79 -4.99 -4.38
C SER A 140 4.13 -3.98 -3.26
N ASN A 141 5.37 -3.48 -3.22
CA ASN A 141 5.82 -2.52 -2.22
C ASN A 141 5.60 -1.06 -2.64
N ASN A 142 5.31 -0.82 -3.91
CA ASN A 142 5.05 0.52 -4.46
C ASN A 142 4.08 0.41 -5.62
N ILE A 143 2.80 0.43 -5.31
CA ILE A 143 1.71 0.30 -6.28
C ILE A 143 1.29 1.69 -6.74
N THR A 144 1.34 1.92 -8.03
CA THR A 144 0.83 3.13 -8.67
C THR A 144 -0.54 2.87 -9.28
N LEU A 145 -1.44 3.85 -9.20
CA LEU A 145 -2.76 3.74 -9.81
C LEU A 145 -2.72 4.33 -11.22
N PRO A 146 -2.98 3.53 -12.26
CA PRO A 146 -3.04 4.02 -13.63
C PRO A 146 -4.38 4.72 -13.85
N LEU A 147 -4.45 6.01 -13.54
CA LEU A 147 -5.68 6.81 -13.65
C LEU A 147 -5.47 7.98 -14.61
N PHE A 148 -6.40 8.12 -15.54
CA PHE A 148 -6.42 9.18 -16.53
C PHE A 148 -7.81 9.81 -16.55
N GLY A 149 -7.87 11.13 -16.73
CA GLY A 149 -9.10 11.87 -16.87
C GLY A 149 -9.24 12.48 -18.26
N ALA A 150 -10.46 12.56 -18.78
CA ALA A 150 -10.81 13.31 -19.97
C ALA A 150 -11.97 14.24 -19.65
N ALA A 151 -11.78 15.55 -19.82
CA ALA A 151 -12.81 16.56 -19.65
C ALA A 151 -13.29 17.05 -21.01
N GLN A 152 -14.61 17.26 -21.16
CA GLN A 152 -15.22 17.76 -22.36
C GLN A 152 -15.46 19.25 -22.25
N LEU A 153 -14.70 20.05 -22.98
CA LEU A 153 -14.90 21.49 -23.08
C LEU A 153 -16.03 21.79 -24.10
N THR A 154 -16.93 22.71 -23.74
CA THR A 154 -18.15 22.97 -24.49
C THR A 154 -18.06 24.19 -25.43
N GLY A 155 -17.01 25.02 -25.30
CA GLY A 155 -16.83 26.25 -26.04
C GLY A 155 -17.58 27.48 -25.48
N PHE A 156 -18.31 27.29 -24.37
CA PHE A 156 -19.11 28.36 -23.75
C PHE A 156 -19.01 28.29 -22.20
N SER A 157 -17.82 28.07 -21.71
CA SER A 157 -17.59 27.97 -20.25
C SER A 157 -17.25 29.35 -19.67
N PRO A 158 -18.02 29.89 -18.73
CA PRO A 158 -17.66 31.12 -18.04
C PRO A 158 -16.30 31.01 -17.33
N ALA A 159 -15.58 32.12 -17.30
CA ALA A 159 -14.28 32.14 -16.61
C ALA A 159 -14.43 31.83 -15.11
N GLY A 160 -13.48 31.07 -14.57
CA GLY A 160 -13.47 30.69 -13.15
C GLY A 160 -12.74 29.36 -12.93
N THR A 161 -12.64 28.97 -11.67
CA THR A 161 -12.07 27.69 -11.27
C THR A 161 -13.16 26.64 -11.20
N TYR A 162 -12.98 25.53 -11.89
CA TYR A 162 -13.90 24.38 -11.90
C TYR A 162 -13.29 23.26 -11.09
N THR A 163 -14.02 22.73 -10.12
CA THR A 163 -13.54 21.69 -9.22
C THR A 163 -14.58 20.61 -8.97
N ASP A 164 -14.09 19.42 -8.64
CA ASP A 164 -14.89 18.34 -8.07
C ASP A 164 -14.04 17.61 -7.03
N GLN A 165 -14.67 16.79 -6.21
CA GLN A 165 -13.99 15.94 -5.24
C GLN A 165 -14.56 14.53 -5.33
N LEU A 166 -13.66 13.57 -5.56
CA LEU A 166 -13.95 12.15 -5.69
C LEU A 166 -13.51 11.39 -4.44
N THR A 167 -14.20 10.29 -4.17
CA THR A 167 -13.77 9.28 -3.20
C THR A 167 -13.30 8.03 -3.92
N VAL A 168 -12.10 7.57 -3.56
CA VAL A 168 -11.53 6.30 -4.04
C VAL A 168 -11.65 5.27 -2.93
N THR A 169 -12.24 4.12 -3.25
CA THR A 169 -12.32 2.95 -2.37
C THR A 169 -11.41 1.86 -2.91
N LEU A 170 -10.46 1.41 -2.10
CA LEU A 170 -9.60 0.27 -2.39
C LEU A 170 -10.11 -0.96 -1.62
N SER A 171 -10.07 -2.13 -2.26
CA SER A 171 -10.47 -3.41 -1.66
C SER A 171 -9.52 -4.53 -2.14
N TRP A 172 -9.28 -5.50 -1.24
CA TRP A 172 -8.39 -6.64 -1.44
C TRP A 172 -8.88 -7.89 -0.72
#